data_81e52e468b9efb5df2280ec6b27a21f6
#
_entry.id   81e52e468b9efb5df2280ec6b27a21f6
#
_cell.length_a   1.000
_cell.length_b   1.000
_cell.length_c   1.000
_cell.angle_alpha   90.00
_cell.angle_beta   90.00
_cell.angle_gamma   90.00
#
_symmetry.space_group_name_H-M   'P 1'
#
loop_
_entity.id
_entity.type
_entity.pdbx_description
1 polymer ?
#
loop_
_entity_poly.entity_id
_entity_poly.type
_entity_poly.pdbx_seq_one_letter_code
_entity_poly.pdbx_strand_id
1 'polypeptide(L)'
;MPEIAVLLSVGRHPASGRARRADLDARALELALGLADVARIHAIHAGDPGEPALREYLGMGIGSMTVLASEGDVSGALADHLKQLRPAVVLTGGRAECGEASGMLPYLIAQALDSPLICDAVSIALRGDAARVVQALPRGGRRALRVALPITLTVERSGPQPRMSAFGPGRRGLIRAVAVDSPSSAPAIPADWLQRPARVRPRRLQRVQGSAAERLRNIQSVRAVSGTRLLEADPVQAARAIWQYLLEQGLAEAAPAADPSSRTDAADRPGAPGI
;
A
#
# COMPACT_ATOMS: atom_id res chain seq x y z
N MET A 1 3.58 27.87 -15.35
CA MET A 1 3.19 27.06 -14.17
C MET A 1 4.29 26.02 -13.93
N PRO A 2 4.57 25.66 -12.69
CA PRO A 2 5.65 24.75 -12.36
C PRO A 2 5.32 23.29 -12.76
N GLU A 3 6.35 22.52 -13.08
CA GLU A 3 6.25 21.07 -13.32
C GLU A 3 6.15 20.33 -12.00
N ILE A 4 5.28 19.32 -11.93
CA ILE A 4 5.02 18.51 -10.76
C ILE A 4 5.34 17.04 -11.07
N ALA A 5 6.22 16.44 -10.33
CA ALA A 5 6.48 15.01 -10.40
C ALA A 5 5.71 14.26 -9.32
N VAL A 6 5.11 13.13 -9.67
CA VAL A 6 4.43 12.24 -8.73
C VAL A 6 5.04 10.86 -8.84
N LEU A 7 5.63 10.38 -7.76
CA LEU A 7 6.20 9.05 -7.68
C LEU A 7 5.12 8.06 -7.26
N LEU A 8 4.97 7.00 -8.02
CA LEU A 8 3.89 6.04 -7.88
C LEU A 8 4.44 4.63 -7.73
N SER A 9 3.94 3.87 -6.80
CA SER A 9 4.29 2.48 -6.55
C SER A 9 3.11 1.54 -6.76
N VAL A 10 3.38 0.25 -6.80
CA VAL A 10 2.34 -0.78 -6.85
C VAL A 10 1.99 -1.19 -5.42
N GLY A 11 0.71 -1.17 -5.12
CA GLY A 11 0.17 -1.66 -3.86
C GLY A 11 -0.42 -3.06 -3.98
N ARG A 12 -0.78 -3.64 -2.84
CA ARG A 12 -1.48 -4.93 -2.78
C ARG A 12 -2.73 -4.84 -1.93
N HIS A 13 -3.78 -5.48 -2.41
CA HIS A 13 -5.02 -5.57 -1.62
C HIS A 13 -4.78 -6.46 -0.39
N PRO A 14 -5.09 -5.98 0.84
CA PRO A 14 -4.68 -6.66 2.07
C PRO A 14 -5.28 -8.05 2.27
N ALA A 15 -6.46 -8.31 1.72
CA ALA A 15 -7.13 -9.60 1.86
C ALA A 15 -6.84 -10.56 0.70
N SER A 16 -6.83 -10.07 -0.55
CA SER A 16 -6.68 -10.92 -1.75
C SER A 16 -5.26 -10.99 -2.29
N GLY A 17 -4.34 -10.13 -1.83
CA GLY A 17 -2.99 -10.00 -2.38
C GLY A 17 -2.92 -9.45 -3.80
N ARG A 18 -4.06 -9.13 -4.43
CA ARG A 18 -4.11 -8.62 -5.80
C ARG A 18 -3.40 -7.28 -5.91
N ALA A 19 -2.59 -7.12 -6.96
CA ALA A 19 -1.96 -5.84 -7.27
C ALA A 19 -3.02 -4.76 -7.55
N ARG A 20 -2.77 -3.56 -7.05
CA ARG A 20 -3.62 -2.38 -7.20
C ARG A 20 -2.77 -1.12 -7.12
N ARG A 21 -3.31 0.04 -7.43
CA ARG A 21 -2.66 1.31 -7.08
C ARG A 21 -2.47 1.41 -5.56
N ALA A 22 -1.32 1.90 -5.12
CA ALA A 22 -1.06 2.15 -3.70
C ALA A 22 -1.91 3.33 -3.19
N ASP A 23 -2.50 3.21 -2.00
CA ASP A 23 -3.45 4.21 -1.48
C ASP A 23 -2.78 5.58 -1.27
N LEU A 24 -1.59 5.60 -0.67
CA LEU A 24 -0.89 6.86 -0.37
C LEU A 24 -0.42 7.57 -1.64
N ASP A 25 0.06 6.82 -2.63
CA ASP A 25 0.49 7.38 -3.91
C ASP A 25 -0.70 7.89 -4.74
N ALA A 26 -1.85 7.21 -4.66
CA ALA A 26 -3.07 7.68 -5.29
C ALA A 26 -3.55 9.02 -4.66
N ARG A 27 -3.35 9.22 -3.35
CA ARG A 27 -3.61 10.49 -2.67
C ARG A 27 -2.63 11.58 -3.10
N ALA A 28 -1.35 11.23 -3.28
CA ALA A 28 -0.34 12.13 -3.81
C ALA A 28 -0.69 12.59 -5.24
N LEU A 29 -1.15 11.66 -6.08
CA LEU A 29 -1.62 11.99 -7.42
C LEU A 29 -2.89 12.87 -7.39
N GLU A 30 -3.84 12.58 -6.49
CA GLU A 30 -5.04 13.42 -6.33
C GLU A 30 -4.69 14.84 -5.93
N LEU A 31 -3.71 15.00 -5.03
CA LEU A 31 -3.21 16.31 -4.64
C LEU A 31 -2.59 17.06 -5.84
N ALA A 32 -1.81 16.37 -6.68
CA ALA A 32 -1.25 16.94 -7.90
C ALA A 32 -2.33 17.38 -8.89
N LEU A 33 -3.35 16.56 -9.11
CA LEU A 33 -4.48 16.84 -9.99
C LEU A 33 -5.32 18.06 -9.55
N GLY A 34 -5.28 18.38 -8.25
CA GLY A 34 -5.88 19.59 -7.71
C GLY A 34 -5.03 20.85 -7.83
N LEU A 35 -3.75 20.72 -8.21
CA LEU A 35 -2.77 21.81 -8.23
C LEU A 35 -2.50 22.39 -9.61
N ALA A 36 -2.48 21.54 -10.63
CA ALA A 36 -2.00 21.89 -11.95
C ALA A 36 -2.78 21.15 -13.03
N ASP A 37 -2.69 21.72 -14.25
CA ASP A 37 -3.18 21.03 -15.44
C ASP A 37 -2.44 19.69 -15.63
N VAL A 38 -3.14 18.67 -16.10
CA VAL A 38 -2.62 17.32 -16.32
C VAL A 38 -1.34 17.31 -17.16
N ALA A 39 -1.21 18.24 -18.12
CA ALA A 39 -0.02 18.37 -18.96
C ALA A 39 1.26 18.74 -18.18
N ARG A 40 1.15 19.21 -16.94
CA ARG A 40 2.27 19.57 -16.07
C ARG A 40 2.55 18.52 -14.99
N ILE A 41 1.83 17.41 -15.01
CA ILE A 41 1.97 16.34 -14.04
C ILE A 41 2.73 15.18 -14.69
N HIS A 42 3.92 14.91 -14.16
CA HIS A 42 4.76 13.80 -14.55
C HIS A 42 4.55 12.64 -13.56
N ALA A 43 3.71 11.69 -13.94
CA ALA A 43 3.54 10.45 -13.18
C ALA A 43 4.70 9.50 -13.51
N ILE A 44 5.44 9.09 -12.49
CA ILE A 44 6.66 8.30 -12.65
C ILE A 44 6.56 7.05 -11.77
N HIS A 45 6.80 5.90 -12.37
CA HIS A 45 6.98 4.62 -11.68
C HIS A 45 8.37 4.07 -11.99
N ALA A 46 8.96 3.35 -11.06
CA ALA A 46 10.16 2.56 -11.32
C ALA A 46 9.87 1.09 -11.03
N GLY A 47 10.08 0.23 -12.04
CA GLY A 47 9.75 -1.19 -11.98
C GLY A 47 9.29 -1.76 -13.32
N ASP A 48 8.40 -2.75 -13.28
CA ASP A 48 7.89 -3.43 -14.48
C ASP A 48 6.84 -2.56 -15.21
N PRO A 49 7.09 -2.16 -16.48
CA PRO A 49 6.12 -1.42 -17.28
C PRO A 49 4.88 -2.25 -17.66
N GLY A 50 4.95 -3.57 -17.56
CA GLY A 50 3.84 -4.49 -17.79
C GLY A 50 2.85 -4.65 -16.65
N GLU A 51 3.12 -4.04 -15.48
CA GLU A 51 2.27 -4.19 -14.30
C GLU A 51 0.86 -3.60 -14.50
N PRO A 52 -0.21 -4.43 -14.48
CA PRO A 52 -1.56 -3.96 -14.77
C PRO A 52 -2.09 -2.90 -13.80
N ALA A 53 -1.62 -2.88 -12.55
CA ALA A 53 -2.05 -1.92 -11.53
C ALA A 53 -1.71 -0.47 -11.89
N LEU A 54 -0.71 -0.24 -12.75
CA LEU A 54 -0.35 1.10 -13.22
C LEU A 54 -1.49 1.76 -14.02
N ARG A 55 -2.31 0.96 -14.68
CA ARG A 55 -3.48 1.44 -15.40
C ARG A 55 -4.54 2.07 -14.51
N GLU A 56 -4.57 1.70 -13.24
CA GLU A 56 -5.49 2.32 -12.28
C GLU A 56 -5.13 3.80 -12.01
N TYR A 57 -3.85 4.16 -12.06
CA TYR A 57 -3.42 5.56 -11.97
C TYR A 57 -3.78 6.36 -13.23
N LEU A 58 -3.58 5.77 -14.41
CA LEU A 58 -4.02 6.38 -15.68
C LEU A 58 -5.53 6.64 -15.66
N GLY A 59 -6.29 5.73 -15.06
CA GLY A 59 -7.73 5.86 -14.86
C GLY A 59 -8.15 7.02 -13.96
N MET A 60 -7.23 7.60 -13.19
CA MET A 60 -7.48 8.82 -12.39
C MET A 60 -7.48 10.10 -13.24
N GLY A 61 -7.20 10.01 -14.53
CA GLY A 61 -7.30 11.14 -15.46
C GLY A 61 -5.97 11.71 -15.94
N ILE A 62 -4.85 11.01 -15.67
CA ILE A 62 -3.57 11.31 -16.32
C ILE A 62 -3.50 10.61 -17.69
N GLY A 63 -3.04 11.34 -18.71
CA GLY A 63 -2.97 10.80 -20.08
C GLY A 63 -1.79 9.87 -20.31
N SER A 64 -0.71 10.00 -19.56
CA SER A 64 0.51 9.21 -19.70
C SER A 64 1.28 9.07 -18.39
N MET A 65 2.12 8.04 -18.34
CA MET A 65 3.02 7.74 -17.23
C MET A 65 4.38 7.32 -17.79
N THR A 66 5.44 7.74 -17.13
CA THR A 66 6.80 7.26 -17.41
C THR A 66 7.13 6.11 -16.46
N VAL A 67 7.59 5.00 -17.00
CA VAL A 67 8.07 3.86 -16.22
C VAL A 67 9.55 3.66 -16.47
N LEU A 68 10.34 3.85 -15.42
CA LEU A 68 11.77 3.53 -15.43
C LEU A 68 11.90 2.01 -15.26
N ALA A 69 12.21 1.31 -16.34
CA ALA A 69 12.35 -0.13 -16.32
C ALA A 69 13.67 -0.50 -15.60
N SER A 70 13.55 -0.82 -14.32
CA SER A 70 14.68 -1.16 -13.45
C SER A 70 14.33 -2.35 -12.57
N GLU A 71 15.29 -3.22 -12.34
CA GLU A 71 15.23 -4.30 -11.37
C GLU A 71 16.12 -3.93 -10.17
N GLY A 72 15.62 -4.09 -8.95
CA GLY A 72 16.36 -3.82 -7.72
C GLY A 72 16.15 -2.43 -7.13
N ASP A 73 17.21 -1.74 -6.73
CA ASP A 73 17.13 -0.41 -6.14
C ASP A 73 16.78 0.65 -7.18
N VAL A 74 15.60 1.24 -6.99
CA VAL A 74 15.04 2.24 -7.90
C VAL A 74 15.36 3.68 -7.49
N SER A 75 15.99 3.89 -6.33
CA SER A 75 16.20 5.24 -5.77
C SER A 75 17.12 6.09 -6.62
N GLY A 76 18.21 5.50 -7.11
CA GLY A 76 19.16 6.15 -8.00
C GLY A 76 18.54 6.54 -9.34
N ALA A 77 17.84 5.59 -9.98
CA ALA A 77 17.16 5.81 -11.25
C ALA A 77 16.11 6.94 -11.17
N LEU A 78 15.32 6.95 -10.11
CA LEU A 78 14.34 8.00 -9.85
C LEU A 78 15.02 9.36 -9.62
N ALA A 79 16.09 9.40 -8.81
CA ALA A 79 16.82 10.62 -8.53
C ALA A 79 17.42 11.23 -9.81
N ASP A 80 18.04 10.43 -10.66
CA ASP A 80 18.66 10.90 -11.89
C ASP A 80 17.63 11.38 -12.90
N HIS A 81 16.50 10.69 -13.02
CA HIS A 81 15.39 11.15 -13.86
C HIS A 81 14.80 12.47 -13.36
N LEU A 82 14.63 12.62 -12.05
CA LEU A 82 14.12 13.86 -11.45
C LEU A 82 15.09 15.03 -11.57
N LYS A 83 16.41 14.80 -11.49
CA LYS A 83 17.45 15.83 -11.75
C LYS A 83 17.36 16.37 -13.17
N GLN A 84 17.05 15.50 -14.16
CA GLN A 84 16.85 15.93 -15.55
C GLN A 84 15.55 16.71 -15.74
N LEU A 85 14.46 16.21 -15.11
CA LEU A 85 13.13 16.81 -15.20
C LEU A 85 13.05 18.17 -14.48
N ARG A 86 13.79 18.36 -13.39
CA ARG A 86 13.81 19.55 -12.53
C ARG A 86 12.41 20.01 -12.09
N PRO A 87 11.61 19.13 -11.50
CA PRO A 87 10.27 19.51 -11.06
C PRO A 87 10.34 20.53 -9.93
N ALA A 88 9.38 21.46 -9.89
CA ALA A 88 9.25 22.36 -8.76
C ALA A 88 8.65 21.67 -7.52
N VAL A 89 7.86 20.64 -7.72
CA VAL A 89 7.26 19.85 -6.63
C VAL A 89 7.40 18.38 -6.96
N VAL A 90 7.89 17.61 -5.99
CA VAL A 90 7.86 16.15 -6.00
C VAL A 90 6.84 15.68 -4.96
N LEU A 91 5.89 14.86 -5.37
CA LEU A 91 4.86 14.28 -4.52
C LEU A 91 5.03 12.75 -4.48
N THR A 92 4.89 12.15 -3.31
CA THR A 92 4.94 10.70 -3.14
C THR A 92 4.11 10.28 -1.93
N GLY A 93 3.70 9.04 -1.85
CA GLY A 93 3.23 8.47 -0.60
C GLY A 93 4.35 8.42 0.45
N GLY A 94 4.01 8.49 1.72
CA GLY A 94 5.01 8.43 2.80
C GLY A 94 5.76 7.09 2.85
N ARG A 95 5.15 6.01 2.32
CA ARG A 95 5.72 4.66 2.29
C ARG A 95 5.05 3.80 1.23
N ALA A 96 5.84 3.03 0.48
CA ALA A 96 5.33 2.02 -0.44
C ALA A 96 4.65 0.84 0.32
N GLU A 97 3.69 0.19 -0.32
CA GLU A 97 3.00 -0.99 0.24
C GLU A 97 3.76 -2.30 -0.03
N CYS A 98 4.64 -2.32 -1.02
CA CYS A 98 5.39 -3.49 -1.47
C CYS A 98 6.88 -3.17 -1.61
N GLY A 99 7.68 -4.20 -1.81
CA GLY A 99 9.14 -4.09 -1.89
C GLY A 99 9.75 -3.86 -0.51
N GLU A 100 10.79 -3.05 -0.43
CA GLU A 100 11.46 -2.72 0.82
C GLU A 100 10.51 -2.04 1.83
N ALA A 101 9.63 -1.19 1.33
CA ALA A 101 8.60 -0.51 2.12
C ALA A 101 9.12 0.17 3.41
N SER A 102 10.38 0.61 3.41
CA SER A 102 11.02 1.28 4.56
C SER A 102 10.48 2.69 4.80
N GLY A 103 9.99 3.36 3.75
CA GLY A 103 9.62 4.78 3.77
C GLY A 103 10.82 5.71 3.62
N MET A 104 12.00 5.19 3.25
CA MET A 104 13.21 5.99 3.07
C MET A 104 13.28 6.72 1.74
N LEU A 105 12.55 6.24 0.72
CA LEU A 105 12.61 6.81 -0.63
C LEU A 105 12.38 8.33 -0.66
N PRO A 106 11.39 8.92 -0.01
CA PRO A 106 11.19 10.38 -0.02
C PRO A 106 12.41 11.16 0.52
N TYR A 107 13.08 10.63 1.53
CA TYR A 107 14.28 11.24 2.13
C TYR A 107 15.46 11.18 1.18
N LEU A 108 15.69 10.02 0.53
CA LEU A 108 16.76 9.84 -0.44
C LEU A 108 16.57 10.74 -1.66
N ILE A 109 15.34 10.87 -2.15
CA ILE A 109 15.00 11.77 -3.26
C ILE A 109 15.21 13.24 -2.87
N ALA A 110 14.72 13.65 -1.70
CA ALA A 110 14.91 15.03 -1.21
C ALA A 110 16.40 15.39 -1.08
N GLN A 111 17.20 14.46 -0.54
CA GLN A 111 18.65 14.59 -0.44
C GLN A 111 19.31 14.68 -1.83
N ALA A 112 18.93 13.81 -2.76
CA ALA A 112 19.51 13.79 -4.10
C ALA A 112 19.19 15.03 -4.93
N LEU A 113 18.05 15.68 -4.65
CA LEU A 113 17.58 16.92 -5.31
C LEU A 113 17.99 18.19 -4.54
N ASP A 114 18.63 18.06 -3.39
CA ASP A 114 18.91 19.16 -2.46
C ASP A 114 17.64 20.02 -2.18
N SER A 115 16.52 19.36 -1.94
CA SER A 115 15.22 19.97 -1.75
C SER A 115 14.69 19.75 -0.33
N PRO A 116 14.02 20.74 0.28
CA PRO A 116 13.39 20.54 1.58
C PRO A 116 12.29 19.48 1.48
N LEU A 117 12.21 18.61 2.51
CA LEU A 117 11.18 17.59 2.64
C LEU A 117 10.15 18.00 3.69
N ILE A 118 8.87 17.98 3.33
CA ILE A 118 7.76 18.09 4.28
C ILE A 118 6.94 16.80 4.22
N CYS A 119 6.87 16.12 5.36
CA CYS A 119 6.06 14.91 5.50
C CYS A 119 4.60 15.25 5.81
N ASP A 120 3.69 14.31 5.48
CA ASP A 120 2.27 14.35 5.83
C ASP A 120 1.52 15.60 5.30
N ALA A 121 1.79 15.98 4.05
CA ALA A 121 1.09 17.07 3.41
C ALA A 121 -0.39 16.74 3.19
N VAL A 122 -1.27 17.65 3.60
CA VAL A 122 -2.73 17.57 3.43
C VAL A 122 -3.19 18.41 2.26
N SER A 123 -2.61 19.59 2.11
CA SER A 123 -2.88 20.49 1.01
C SER A 123 -1.66 21.34 0.68
N ILE A 124 -1.60 21.78 -0.56
CA ILE A 124 -0.56 22.67 -1.06
C ILE A 124 -1.20 23.73 -1.95
N ALA A 125 -0.69 24.95 -1.90
CA ALA A 125 -1.04 26.03 -2.82
C ALA A 125 0.26 26.73 -3.29
N LEU A 126 0.43 26.80 -4.60
CA LEU A 126 1.59 27.42 -5.22
C LEU A 126 1.40 28.94 -5.36
N ARG A 127 2.41 29.72 -5.00
CA ARG A 127 2.41 31.18 -5.05
C ARG A 127 3.78 31.71 -5.50
N GLY A 128 3.91 31.99 -6.78
CA GLY A 128 5.20 32.41 -7.35
C GLY A 128 6.28 31.36 -7.18
N ASP A 129 7.34 31.68 -6.46
CA ASP A 129 8.51 30.86 -6.15
C ASP A 129 8.39 30.06 -4.84
N ALA A 130 7.23 30.10 -4.19
CA ALA A 130 6.99 29.44 -2.91
C ALA A 130 5.69 28.63 -2.92
N ALA A 131 5.65 27.64 -2.05
CA ALA A 131 4.48 26.83 -1.74
C ALA A 131 4.00 27.13 -0.31
N ARG A 132 2.69 27.21 -0.13
CA ARG A 132 2.04 27.14 1.18
C ARG A 132 1.54 25.70 1.36
N VAL A 133 2.11 24.97 2.30
CA VAL A 133 1.80 23.58 2.58
C VAL A 133 1.10 23.48 3.93
N VAL A 134 0.01 22.72 4.01
CA VAL A 134 -0.61 22.35 5.28
C VAL A 134 -0.19 20.95 5.61
N GLN A 135 0.53 20.79 6.71
CA GLN A 135 1.03 19.54 7.24
C GLN A 135 0.07 19.00 8.30
N ALA A 136 -0.18 17.69 8.28
CA ALA A 136 -0.86 17.01 9.38
C ALA A 136 0.12 16.77 10.53
N LEU A 137 -0.37 16.97 11.74
CA LEU A 137 0.35 16.68 12.99
C LEU A 137 -0.43 15.65 13.81
N PRO A 138 0.22 14.97 14.78
CA PRO A 138 -0.45 14.07 15.68
C PRO A 138 -1.66 14.71 16.38
N ARG A 139 -2.63 13.87 16.73
CA ARG A 139 -3.87 14.28 17.43
C ARG A 139 -4.73 15.30 16.67
N GLY A 140 -4.67 15.28 15.34
CA GLY A 140 -5.50 16.14 14.48
C GLY A 140 -4.99 17.57 14.30
N GLY A 141 -3.83 17.91 14.88
CA GLY A 141 -3.19 19.21 14.67
C GLY A 141 -2.90 19.47 13.19
N ARG A 142 -2.81 20.75 12.83
CA ARG A 142 -2.41 21.21 11.48
C ARG A 142 -1.39 22.32 11.61
N ARG A 143 -0.38 22.30 10.74
CA ARG A 143 0.63 23.36 10.65
C ARG A 143 0.70 23.86 9.22
N ALA A 144 0.60 25.17 9.03
CA ALA A 144 0.82 25.80 7.75
C ALA A 144 2.29 26.25 7.65
N LEU A 145 2.93 25.89 6.55
CA LEU A 145 4.32 26.21 6.24
C LEU A 145 4.37 26.99 4.92
N ARG A 146 5.26 27.95 4.82
CA ARG A 146 5.65 28.58 3.56
C ARG A 146 7.08 28.17 3.24
N VAL A 147 7.29 27.56 2.08
CA VAL A 147 8.59 26.98 1.69
C VAL A 147 8.90 27.39 0.26
N ALA A 148 10.15 27.73 0.00
CA ALA A 148 10.63 27.99 -1.36
C ALA A 148 10.63 26.71 -2.21
N LEU A 149 10.42 26.87 -3.51
CA LEU A 149 10.55 25.80 -4.48
C LEU A 149 12.03 25.63 -4.92
N PRO A 150 12.49 24.43 -5.28
CA PRO A 150 11.75 23.18 -5.34
C PRO A 150 11.50 22.55 -3.97
N ILE A 151 10.50 21.65 -3.88
CA ILE A 151 10.11 20.99 -2.63
C ILE A 151 9.71 19.53 -2.87
N THR A 152 10.06 18.67 -1.94
CA THR A 152 9.59 17.27 -1.87
C THR A 152 8.55 17.11 -0.75
N LEU A 153 7.44 16.44 -1.04
CA LEU A 153 6.32 16.26 -0.12
C LEU A 153 5.92 14.80 -0.04
N THR A 154 5.66 14.31 1.17
CA THR A 154 4.95 13.05 1.31
C THR A 154 3.48 13.28 1.65
N VAL A 155 2.62 12.38 1.19
CA VAL A 155 1.18 12.39 1.47
C VAL A 155 0.81 11.13 2.23
N GLU A 156 0.05 11.32 3.29
CA GLU A 156 -0.47 10.26 4.16
C GLU A 156 -2.01 10.19 4.09
N ARG A 157 -2.58 9.33 4.92
CA ARG A 157 -4.04 9.10 4.95
C ARG A 157 -4.87 10.35 5.25
N SER A 158 -4.26 11.38 5.83
CA SER A 158 -4.88 12.69 6.04
C SER A 158 -4.97 13.55 4.77
N GLY A 159 -4.31 13.15 3.70
CA GLY A 159 -4.41 13.78 2.38
C GLY A 159 -5.77 13.57 1.70
N PRO A 160 -5.98 14.16 0.53
CA PRO A 160 -7.25 14.08 -0.18
C PRO A 160 -7.62 12.63 -0.52
N GLN A 161 -8.93 12.36 -0.54
CA GLN A 161 -9.44 11.07 -0.98
C GLN A 161 -9.18 10.93 -2.49
N PRO A 162 -8.53 9.84 -2.95
CA PRO A 162 -8.28 9.67 -4.37
C PRO A 162 -9.58 9.38 -5.13
N ARG A 163 -9.73 10.00 -6.29
CA ARG A 163 -10.86 9.73 -7.18
C ARG A 163 -10.89 8.28 -7.64
N MET A 164 -12.06 7.84 -8.07
CA MET A 164 -12.23 6.52 -8.67
C MET A 164 -11.42 6.41 -9.97
N SER A 165 -10.84 5.22 -10.19
CA SER A 165 -10.19 4.91 -11.46
C SER A 165 -11.24 4.57 -12.51
N ALA A 166 -11.22 5.28 -13.64
CA ALA A 166 -12.10 5.02 -14.76
C ALA A 166 -11.43 4.04 -15.75
N PHE A 167 -12.12 2.96 -16.12
CA PHE A 167 -11.58 1.91 -16.99
C PHE A 167 -11.17 2.42 -18.37
N GLY A 168 -12.00 3.25 -19.01
CA GLY A 168 -11.74 3.78 -20.35
C GLY A 168 -10.45 4.58 -20.45
N PRO A 169 -10.26 5.64 -19.64
CA PRO A 169 -9.00 6.39 -19.59
C PRO A 169 -7.81 5.50 -19.19
N GLY A 170 -7.96 4.62 -18.22
CA GLY A 170 -6.91 3.69 -17.79
C GLY A 170 -6.42 2.81 -18.94
N ARG A 171 -7.33 2.30 -19.76
CA ARG A 171 -6.99 1.47 -20.91
C ARG A 171 -6.31 2.27 -22.05
N ARG A 172 -6.75 3.48 -22.32
CA ARG A 172 -6.21 4.32 -23.42
C ARG A 172 -4.94 5.07 -23.03
N GLY A 173 -4.68 5.23 -21.72
CA GLY A 173 -3.51 5.95 -21.24
C GLY A 173 -2.20 5.30 -21.71
N LEU A 174 -1.19 6.14 -21.94
CA LEU A 174 0.10 5.73 -22.47
C LEU A 174 1.09 5.45 -21.34
N ILE A 175 1.69 4.27 -21.35
CA ILE A 175 2.85 3.92 -20.52
C ILE A 175 4.10 4.03 -21.40
N ARG A 176 5.00 4.94 -21.01
CA ARG A 176 6.31 5.14 -21.67
C ARG A 176 7.38 4.44 -20.86
N ALA A 177 7.85 3.29 -21.32
CA ALA A 177 8.98 2.62 -20.71
C ALA A 177 10.28 3.30 -21.12
N VAL A 178 11.13 3.59 -20.13
CA VAL A 178 12.49 4.11 -20.31
C VAL A 178 13.43 3.10 -19.69
N ALA A 179 14.30 2.53 -20.49
CA ALA A 179 15.36 1.67 -19.98
C ALA A 179 16.32 2.51 -19.14
N VAL A 180 16.68 2.02 -17.97
CA VAL A 180 17.62 2.67 -17.09
C VAL A 180 18.82 1.77 -16.89
N ASP A 181 19.96 2.20 -17.41
CA ASP A 181 21.26 1.56 -17.19
C ASP A 181 21.81 1.97 -15.81
N SER A 182 21.06 1.71 -14.76
CA SER A 182 21.57 1.97 -13.42
C SER A 182 22.13 0.70 -12.83
N PRO A 183 23.47 0.60 -12.70
CA PRO A 183 23.99 -0.31 -11.71
C PRO A 183 23.38 0.11 -10.37
N SER A 184 22.72 -0.82 -9.69
CA SER A 184 22.20 -0.61 -8.35
C SER A 184 23.28 0.06 -7.49
N SER A 185 23.18 1.37 -7.28
CA SER A 185 24.03 2.10 -6.34
C SER A 185 23.46 2.04 -4.93
N ALA A 186 22.48 1.14 -4.70
CA ALA A 186 22.08 0.83 -3.35
C ALA A 186 23.33 0.47 -2.57
N PRO A 187 23.54 1.05 -1.40
CA PRO A 187 24.56 0.54 -0.52
C PRO A 187 24.26 -0.95 -0.33
N ALA A 188 25.15 -1.79 -0.81
CA ALA A 188 25.02 -3.24 -0.65
C ALA A 188 24.73 -3.48 0.84
N ILE A 189 23.70 -4.27 1.13
CA ILE A 189 23.45 -4.68 2.52
C ILE A 189 24.78 -5.19 3.05
N PRO A 190 25.32 -4.61 4.15
CA PRO A 190 26.60 -5.04 4.69
C PRO A 190 26.63 -6.56 4.82
N ALA A 191 27.71 -7.20 4.38
CA ALA A 191 27.80 -8.66 4.33
C ALA A 191 27.65 -9.33 5.72
N ASP A 192 27.84 -8.56 6.78
CA ASP A 192 27.68 -8.97 8.19
C ASP A 192 26.23 -8.87 8.69
N TRP A 193 25.32 -8.29 7.90
CA TRP A 193 23.90 -8.22 8.28
C TRP A 193 23.23 -9.57 8.05
N LEU A 194 22.64 -10.11 9.12
CA LEU A 194 21.84 -11.33 9.06
C LEU A 194 20.37 -10.99 8.82
N GLN A 195 19.82 -11.50 7.74
CA GLN A 195 18.38 -11.42 7.52
C GLN A 195 17.65 -12.28 8.55
N ARG A 196 16.76 -11.68 9.31
CA ARG A 196 15.92 -12.37 10.27
C ARG A 196 14.45 -12.13 9.95
N PRO A 197 13.57 -13.13 10.15
CA PRO A 197 12.14 -12.92 10.01
C PRO A 197 11.66 -11.84 10.99
N ALA A 198 10.69 -11.04 10.55
CA ALA A 198 10.08 -10.04 11.41
C ALA A 198 9.52 -10.68 12.68
N ARG A 199 9.73 -10.04 13.84
CA ARG A 199 9.10 -10.49 15.09
C ARG A 199 7.59 -10.49 14.93
N VAL A 200 6.97 -11.61 15.25
CA VAL A 200 5.50 -11.70 15.31
C VAL A 200 5.02 -10.66 16.34
N ARG A 201 4.11 -9.78 15.92
CA ARG A 201 3.51 -8.83 16.85
C ARG A 201 2.83 -9.59 18.00
N PRO A 202 3.05 -9.19 19.25
CA PRO A 202 2.33 -9.81 20.35
C PRO A 202 0.82 -9.63 20.12
N ARG A 203 0.06 -10.69 20.40
CA ARG A 203 -1.41 -10.63 20.32
C ARG A 203 -1.88 -9.48 21.20
N ARG A 204 -2.78 -8.66 20.69
CA ARG A 204 -3.43 -7.64 21.55
C ARG A 204 -4.10 -8.37 22.70
N LEU A 205 -3.79 -7.94 23.93
CA LEU A 205 -4.56 -8.38 25.09
C LEU A 205 -6.03 -8.05 24.81
N GLN A 206 -6.90 -9.07 24.91
CA GLN A 206 -8.33 -8.85 24.85
C GLN A 206 -8.69 -7.90 25.99
N ARG A 207 -9.31 -6.78 25.67
CA ARG A 207 -9.87 -5.91 26.71
C ARG A 207 -10.95 -6.71 27.43
N VAL A 208 -10.70 -7.00 28.69
CA VAL A 208 -11.73 -7.60 29.54
C VAL A 208 -12.85 -6.58 29.68
N GLN A 209 -13.98 -6.85 29.03
CA GLN A 209 -15.20 -6.08 29.19
C GLN A 209 -15.87 -6.57 30.48
N GLY A 210 -16.43 -5.65 31.25
CA GLY A 210 -17.12 -5.97 32.50
C GLY A 210 -16.87 -4.93 33.60
N SER A 211 -17.54 -5.13 34.74
CA SER A 211 -17.39 -4.28 35.94
C SER A 211 -15.95 -4.29 36.47
N ALA A 212 -15.59 -3.29 37.27
CA ALA A 212 -14.25 -3.23 37.89
C ALA A 212 -13.93 -4.49 38.71
N ALA A 213 -14.91 -5.06 39.40
CA ALA A 213 -14.77 -6.29 40.19
C ALA A 213 -14.53 -7.53 39.30
N GLU A 214 -15.17 -7.62 38.13
CA GLU A 214 -14.91 -8.70 37.16
C GLU A 214 -13.55 -8.59 36.52
N ARG A 215 -13.11 -7.38 36.20
CA ARG A 215 -11.77 -7.13 35.69
C ARG A 215 -10.69 -7.54 36.69
N LEU A 216 -10.88 -7.21 37.97
CA LEU A 216 -9.95 -7.59 39.04
C LEU A 216 -9.92 -9.10 39.23
N ARG A 217 -11.08 -9.79 39.26
CA ARG A 217 -11.16 -11.25 39.33
C ARG A 217 -10.46 -11.94 38.16
N ASN A 218 -10.60 -11.42 36.94
CA ASN A 218 -9.97 -11.95 35.74
C ASN A 218 -8.44 -11.75 35.73
N ILE A 219 -7.93 -10.70 36.37
CA ILE A 219 -6.49 -10.48 36.54
C ILE A 219 -5.91 -11.43 37.60
N GLN A 220 -6.66 -11.68 38.68
CA GLN A 220 -6.26 -12.58 39.76
C GLN A 220 -6.39 -14.07 39.41
N SER A 221 -7.34 -14.41 38.54
CA SER A 221 -7.41 -15.78 38.00
C SER A 221 -6.29 -15.98 36.99
N VAL A 222 -5.27 -16.71 37.38
CA VAL A 222 -4.30 -17.27 36.42
C VAL A 222 -5.08 -18.19 35.49
N ARG A 223 -5.53 -17.64 34.36
CA ARG A 223 -6.10 -18.47 33.32
C ARG A 223 -5.02 -19.44 32.85
N ALA A 224 -5.10 -20.67 33.30
CA ALA A 224 -4.36 -21.73 32.65
C ALA A 224 -4.68 -21.60 31.16
N VAL A 225 -3.65 -21.42 30.34
CA VAL A 225 -3.80 -21.36 28.88
C VAL A 225 -4.21 -22.78 28.48
N SER A 226 -5.51 -23.02 28.45
CA SER A 226 -6.10 -24.26 27.94
C SER A 226 -6.07 -24.24 26.42
N GLY A 227 -4.86 -24.26 25.86
CA GLY A 227 -4.68 -24.50 24.44
C GLY A 227 -4.36 -25.97 24.22
N THR A 228 -5.11 -26.64 23.39
CA THR A 228 -4.76 -28.00 22.95
C THR A 228 -3.58 -27.88 22.01
N ARG A 229 -2.43 -28.44 22.40
CA ARG A 229 -1.26 -28.54 21.53
C ARG A 229 -1.31 -29.88 20.81
N LEU A 230 -1.56 -29.84 19.53
CA LEU A 230 -1.50 -31.02 18.67
C LEU A 230 -0.06 -31.14 18.12
N LEU A 231 0.60 -32.25 18.41
CA LEU A 231 1.90 -32.61 17.84
C LEU A 231 1.65 -33.69 16.80
N GLU A 232 2.17 -33.51 15.59
CA GLU A 232 2.05 -34.45 14.46
C GLU A 232 0.59 -34.91 14.15
N ALA A 233 -0.35 -33.95 14.27
CA ALA A 233 -1.75 -34.26 14.01
C ALA A 233 -1.99 -34.43 12.51
N ASP A 234 -2.84 -35.39 12.18
CA ASP A 234 -3.42 -35.53 10.85
C ASP A 234 -4.11 -34.20 10.44
N PRO A 235 -3.97 -33.78 9.17
CA PRO A 235 -4.56 -32.52 8.68
C PRO A 235 -6.06 -32.37 8.99
N VAL A 236 -6.82 -33.47 8.95
CA VAL A 236 -8.26 -33.48 9.26
C VAL A 236 -8.52 -33.18 10.74
N GLN A 237 -7.73 -33.80 11.62
CA GLN A 237 -7.83 -33.54 13.07
C GLN A 237 -7.44 -32.10 13.42
N ALA A 238 -6.38 -31.60 12.80
CA ALA A 238 -5.95 -30.22 12.98
C ALA A 238 -7.04 -29.22 12.53
N ALA A 239 -7.63 -29.45 11.37
CA ALA A 239 -8.72 -28.61 10.85
C ALA A 239 -9.96 -28.64 11.76
N ARG A 240 -10.34 -29.80 12.28
CA ARG A 240 -11.45 -29.93 13.24
C ARG A 240 -11.19 -29.19 14.54
N ALA A 241 -9.99 -29.30 15.09
CA ALA A 241 -9.62 -28.61 16.32
C ALA A 241 -9.63 -27.07 16.14
N ILE A 242 -9.14 -26.59 15.01
CA ILE A 242 -9.19 -25.16 14.66
C ILE A 242 -10.64 -24.70 14.52
N TRP A 243 -11.46 -25.46 13.81
CA TRP A 243 -12.88 -25.15 13.61
C TRP A 243 -13.63 -25.08 14.93
N GLN A 244 -13.44 -26.07 15.80
CA GLN A 244 -14.03 -26.11 17.12
C GLN A 244 -13.63 -24.89 17.97
N TYR A 245 -12.34 -24.54 17.96
CA TYR A 245 -11.85 -23.34 18.63
C TYR A 245 -12.51 -22.04 18.10
N LEU A 246 -12.70 -21.92 16.79
CA LEU A 246 -13.35 -20.76 16.19
C LEU A 246 -14.84 -20.66 16.62
N LEU A 247 -15.54 -21.77 16.70
CA LEU A 247 -16.92 -21.81 17.21
C LEU A 247 -16.98 -21.43 18.69
N GLU A 248 -16.10 -21.95 19.53
CA GLU A 248 -16.04 -21.63 20.97
C GLU A 248 -15.71 -20.16 21.23
N GLN A 249 -14.96 -19.53 20.34
CA GLN A 249 -14.62 -18.11 20.41
C GLN A 249 -15.70 -17.21 19.79
N GLY A 250 -16.74 -17.76 19.21
CA GLY A 250 -17.79 -16.98 18.49
C GLY A 250 -17.28 -16.28 17.25
N LEU A 251 -16.22 -16.79 16.64
CA LEU A 251 -15.61 -16.26 15.42
C LEU A 251 -16.13 -16.93 14.14
N ALA A 252 -16.85 -18.04 14.30
CA ALA A 252 -17.52 -18.76 13.23
C ALA A 252 -18.91 -19.19 13.70
N GLU A 253 -19.86 -19.32 12.79
CA GLU A 253 -21.17 -19.90 13.03
C GLU A 253 -21.20 -21.34 12.55
N ALA A 254 -21.83 -22.24 13.29
CA ALA A 254 -22.04 -23.59 12.83
C ALA A 254 -22.89 -23.57 11.56
N ALA A 255 -22.42 -24.24 10.50
CA ALA A 255 -23.23 -24.38 9.30
C ALA A 255 -24.58 -25.02 9.69
N PRO A 256 -25.72 -24.53 9.18
CA PRO A 256 -27.01 -25.19 9.40
C PRO A 256 -26.88 -26.65 8.98
N ALA A 257 -27.37 -27.54 9.83
CA ALA A 257 -27.34 -28.98 9.54
C ALA A 257 -27.94 -29.21 8.16
N ALA A 258 -27.19 -29.82 7.27
CA ALA A 258 -27.68 -30.15 5.93
C ALA A 258 -28.90 -31.05 6.09
N ASP A 259 -30.02 -30.60 5.60
CA ASP A 259 -31.28 -31.34 5.57
C ASP A 259 -31.05 -32.64 4.79
N PRO A 260 -31.20 -33.82 5.40
CA PRO A 260 -30.95 -35.10 4.73
C PRO A 260 -31.91 -35.40 3.56
N SER A 261 -32.94 -34.55 3.37
CA SER A 261 -33.92 -34.72 2.30
C SER A 261 -33.48 -34.19 0.92
N SER A 262 -32.31 -33.55 0.80
CA SER A 262 -31.81 -33.00 -0.48
C SER A 262 -30.85 -33.93 -1.25
N ARG A 263 -30.69 -35.19 -0.84
CA ARG A 263 -29.90 -36.21 -1.54
C ARG A 263 -30.77 -37.23 -2.29
N THR A 264 -31.65 -36.79 -3.14
CA THR A 264 -32.28 -37.62 -4.16
C THR A 264 -32.41 -36.75 -5.43
N ASP A 265 -31.56 -37.03 -6.40
CA ASP A 265 -31.70 -36.91 -7.83
C ASP A 265 -30.40 -36.46 -8.52
N ALA A 266 -29.42 -37.36 -8.54
CA ALA A 266 -28.35 -37.27 -9.51
C ALA A 266 -27.79 -38.67 -9.85
N ALA A 267 -28.68 -39.63 -10.08
CA ALA A 267 -28.32 -40.93 -10.64
C ALA A 267 -29.44 -41.33 -11.60
N ASP A 268 -29.57 -40.71 -12.74
CA ASP A 268 -30.07 -41.30 -13.96
C ASP A 268 -29.86 -40.34 -15.14
N ARG A 269 -28.76 -40.48 -15.86
CA ARG A 269 -28.64 -40.05 -17.27
C ARG A 269 -28.04 -41.19 -18.07
N PRO A 270 -28.81 -41.79 -18.95
CA PRO A 270 -28.32 -42.82 -19.85
C PRO A 270 -27.40 -42.21 -20.90
N GLY A 271 -26.39 -43.01 -21.28
CA GLY A 271 -25.36 -42.65 -22.26
C GLY A 271 -25.90 -42.20 -23.61
N ALA A 272 -25.16 -41.28 -24.21
CA ALA A 272 -25.30 -40.95 -25.64
C ALA A 272 -24.15 -41.63 -26.42
N PRO A 273 -24.43 -42.16 -27.60
CA PRO A 273 -23.48 -42.93 -28.43
C PRO A 273 -22.46 -42.03 -29.11
N GLY A 274 -21.26 -42.61 -29.35
CA GLY A 274 -20.22 -41.97 -30.10
C GLY A 274 -20.51 -41.80 -31.60
N ILE A 275 -19.91 -40.77 -32.14
CA ILE A 275 -19.26 -40.71 -33.48
C ILE A 275 -18.05 -39.79 -33.31
#